data_d8b89fde5a2512b194c2a5b5025340a3
#
_entry.id   d8b89fde5a2512b194c2a5b5025340a3
#
_cell.length_a   1.000
_cell.length_b   1.000
_cell.length_c   1.000
_cell.angle_alpha   90.00
_cell.angle_beta   90.00
_cell.angle_gamma   90.00
#
_symmetry.space_group_name_H-M   'P 1'
#
loop_
_entity.id
_entity.type
_entity.pdbx_description
1 polymer ?
#
loop_
_entity_poly.entity_id
_entity_poly.type
_entity_poly.pdbx_seq_one_letter_code
_entity_poly.pdbx_strand_id
1 'polypeptide(L)'
;MKKRIMILFIAVIHLLKAQEYPPPTDLISVPTAGTLMRGSFSMDMRIQDEGGLILGLSAGITDRFQFGMSFGSPNLIGDDSLNWYPRPEAKLKYLILDENLSMPAFAIGLNTQGLGDYWRQDTLQRYEIKALGLYGAMSKNWKSPLGNIGLHTGMNHSFLETEDGDSDPNLFFGLDLEFNPEFSFLLEYNSALNENGMTARTMS
;
A
#
# COMPACT_ATOMS: atom_id res chain seq x y z
N MET A 1 -41.83 5.21 5.53
CA MET A 1 -40.43 5.69 5.46
C MET A 1 -39.42 4.58 5.16
N LYS A 2 -39.34 3.50 5.90
CA LYS A 2 -38.35 2.40 5.69
C LYS A 2 -38.31 1.82 4.28
N LYS A 3 -39.45 1.55 3.64
CA LYS A 3 -39.51 1.03 2.25
C LYS A 3 -38.95 2.02 1.21
N ARG A 4 -39.16 3.32 1.39
CA ARG A 4 -38.63 4.33 0.46
C ARG A 4 -37.11 4.48 0.58
N ILE A 5 -36.57 4.37 1.79
CA ILE A 5 -35.11 4.38 2.04
C ILE A 5 -34.46 3.13 1.43
N MET A 6 -35.08 1.97 1.58
CA MET A 6 -34.60 0.71 0.99
C MET A 6 -34.60 0.76 -0.55
N ILE A 7 -35.65 1.34 -1.17
CA ILE A 7 -35.70 1.51 -2.63
C ILE A 7 -34.65 2.49 -3.10
N LEU A 8 -34.41 3.59 -2.36
CA LEU A 8 -33.34 4.54 -2.67
C LEU A 8 -31.96 3.89 -2.58
N PHE A 9 -31.73 3.06 -1.56
CA PHE A 9 -30.47 2.34 -1.37
C PHE A 9 -30.23 1.31 -2.49
N ILE A 10 -31.26 0.56 -2.89
CA ILE A 10 -31.19 -0.35 -4.03
C ILE A 10 -30.98 0.38 -5.36
N ALA A 11 -31.63 1.54 -5.54
CA ALA A 11 -31.45 2.36 -6.74
C ALA A 11 -30.03 2.94 -6.84
N VAL A 12 -29.42 3.33 -5.72
CA VAL A 12 -28.03 3.78 -5.68
C VAL A 12 -27.06 2.66 -6.04
N ILE A 13 -27.30 1.44 -5.54
CA ILE A 13 -26.45 0.28 -5.88
C ILE A 13 -26.53 -0.06 -7.38
N HIS A 14 -27.69 0.10 -8.02
CA HIS A 14 -27.83 -0.12 -9.47
C HIS A 14 -27.22 1.00 -10.33
N LEU A 15 -26.95 2.17 -9.77
CA LEU A 15 -26.26 3.25 -10.47
C LEU A 15 -24.72 3.08 -10.48
N LEU A 16 -24.19 2.27 -9.58
CA LEU A 16 -22.77 1.95 -9.52
C LEU A 16 -22.48 0.85 -10.57
N LYS A 17 -21.82 1.23 -11.65
CA LYS A 17 -21.31 0.28 -12.65
C LYS A 17 -19.83 0.01 -12.33
N ALA A 18 -19.45 -1.27 -12.22
CA ALA A 18 -18.04 -1.62 -12.12
C ALA A 18 -17.33 -1.14 -13.39
N GLN A 19 -16.17 -0.57 -13.22
CA GLN A 19 -15.31 -0.09 -14.30
C GLN A 19 -14.19 -1.10 -14.51
N GLU A 20 -13.89 -1.42 -15.77
CA GLU A 20 -12.70 -2.15 -16.17
C GLU A 20 -11.46 -1.22 -16.22
N TYR A 21 -11.30 -0.37 -15.22
CA TYR A 21 -10.11 0.45 -15.10
C TYR A 21 -9.16 -0.20 -14.10
N PRO A 22 -7.90 -0.46 -14.47
CA PRO A 22 -6.97 -1.06 -13.53
C PRO A 22 -6.81 -0.13 -12.33
N PRO A 23 -6.94 -0.66 -11.11
CA PRO A 23 -6.74 0.14 -9.91
C PRO A 23 -5.30 0.66 -9.87
N PRO A 24 -5.04 1.79 -9.19
CA PRO A 24 -3.68 2.27 -8.97
C PRO A 24 -2.83 1.15 -8.35
N THR A 25 -1.53 1.16 -8.60
CA THR A 25 -0.64 0.12 -8.04
C THR A 25 -0.56 0.20 -6.52
N ASP A 26 -0.56 1.39 -5.99
CA ASP A 26 -0.61 1.70 -4.55
C ASP A 26 -1.39 3.01 -4.39
N LEU A 27 -1.98 3.23 -3.24
CA LEU A 27 -2.46 4.55 -2.84
C LEU A 27 -1.26 5.39 -2.36
N ILE A 28 -1.22 5.78 -1.09
CA ILE A 28 -0.03 6.43 -0.51
C ILE A 28 0.92 5.36 0.08
N SER A 29 0.41 4.55 1.02
CA SER A 29 1.15 3.49 1.72
C SER A 29 0.50 2.12 1.57
N VAL A 30 -0.80 2.09 1.33
CA VAL A 30 -1.60 0.87 1.21
C VAL A 30 -1.49 0.32 -0.22
N PRO A 31 -1.06 -0.94 -0.37
CA PRO A 31 -1.03 -1.57 -1.68
C PRO A 31 -2.44 -1.90 -2.16
N THR A 32 -2.62 -1.80 -3.46
CA THR A 32 -3.84 -2.21 -4.15
C THR A 32 -3.60 -3.51 -4.92
N ALA A 33 -4.64 -4.06 -5.56
CA ALA A 33 -4.48 -5.18 -6.48
C ALA A 33 -4.00 -4.77 -7.89
N GLY A 34 -3.86 -3.47 -8.17
CA GLY A 34 -3.37 -2.98 -9.46
C GLY A 34 -1.91 -3.32 -9.70
N THR A 35 -1.57 -3.59 -10.96
CA THR A 35 -0.21 -3.84 -11.44
C THR A 35 0.11 -2.93 -12.62
N LEU A 36 1.39 -2.66 -12.84
CA LEU A 36 1.87 -1.97 -14.03
C LEU A 36 1.66 -2.84 -15.26
N MET A 37 1.23 -2.25 -16.37
CA MET A 37 1.13 -2.92 -17.65
C MET A 37 2.53 -3.38 -18.12
N ARG A 38 2.58 -4.44 -18.89
CA ARG A 38 3.81 -4.95 -19.47
C ARG A 38 4.59 -3.85 -20.22
N GLY A 39 5.87 -3.71 -19.90
CA GLY A 39 6.77 -2.75 -20.54
C GLY A 39 6.59 -1.29 -20.05
N SER A 40 5.68 -1.04 -19.12
CA SER A 40 5.62 0.24 -18.43
C SER A 40 6.53 0.25 -17.20
N PHE A 41 6.90 1.44 -16.76
CA PHE A 41 7.66 1.63 -15.53
C PHE A 41 7.10 2.81 -14.75
N SER A 42 7.30 2.80 -13.45
CA SER A 42 7.02 3.93 -12.57
C SER A 42 8.24 4.26 -11.73
N MET A 43 8.35 5.53 -11.40
CA MET A 43 9.29 6.04 -10.41
C MET A 43 8.48 6.75 -9.34
N ASP A 44 8.70 6.37 -8.11
CA ASP A 44 8.10 7.00 -6.93
C ASP A 44 9.20 7.61 -6.04
N MET A 45 8.88 8.73 -5.44
CA MET A 45 9.73 9.42 -4.50
C MET A 45 8.91 9.74 -3.25
N ARG A 46 9.38 9.26 -2.11
CA ARG A 46 8.74 9.52 -0.82
C ARG A 46 9.66 10.37 0.04
N ILE A 47 9.17 11.53 0.44
CA ILE A 47 9.77 12.37 1.46
C ILE A 47 9.22 11.95 2.81
N GLN A 48 10.08 11.77 3.79
CA GLN A 48 9.74 11.35 5.15
C GLN A 48 10.08 12.46 6.14
N ASP A 49 9.66 12.27 7.38
CA ASP A 49 10.05 13.13 8.49
C ASP A 49 11.58 13.19 8.61
N GLU A 50 12.09 14.21 9.30
CA GLU A 50 13.52 14.42 9.53
C GLU A 50 14.38 14.53 8.23
N GLY A 51 13.74 14.84 7.10
CA GLY A 51 14.42 14.99 5.81
C GLY A 51 14.76 13.67 5.12
N GLY A 52 14.09 12.58 5.49
CA GLY A 52 14.26 11.30 4.84
C GLY A 52 13.75 11.27 3.40
N LEU A 53 14.40 10.47 2.57
CA LEU A 53 14.03 10.28 1.16
C LEU A 53 14.17 8.83 0.76
N ILE A 54 13.12 8.29 0.15
CA ILE A 54 13.13 6.99 -0.52
C ILE A 54 12.82 7.18 -1.99
N LEU A 55 13.63 6.58 -2.86
CA LEU A 55 13.38 6.47 -4.28
C LEU A 55 13.01 5.04 -4.62
N GLY A 56 11.91 4.84 -5.34
CA GLY A 56 11.45 3.57 -5.85
C GLY A 56 11.41 3.56 -7.37
N LEU A 57 11.76 2.43 -7.97
CA LEU A 57 11.61 2.15 -9.39
C LEU A 57 10.88 0.83 -9.54
N SER A 58 9.85 0.80 -10.36
CA SER A 58 9.08 -0.42 -10.63
C SER A 58 8.83 -0.58 -12.12
N ALA A 59 8.75 -1.83 -12.58
CA ALA A 59 8.48 -2.17 -13.98
C ALA A 59 7.45 -3.30 -14.08
N GLY A 60 6.53 -3.18 -15.02
CA GLY A 60 5.61 -4.24 -15.42
C GLY A 60 6.34 -5.24 -16.33
N ILE A 61 6.68 -6.40 -15.82
CA ILE A 61 7.35 -7.47 -16.56
C ILE A 61 6.35 -8.21 -17.45
N THR A 62 5.18 -8.44 -16.91
CA THR A 62 3.99 -8.92 -17.64
C THR A 62 2.79 -8.09 -17.19
N ASP A 63 1.63 -8.26 -17.83
CA ASP A 63 0.39 -7.58 -17.39
C ASP A 63 -0.08 -7.99 -15.99
N ARG A 64 0.51 -9.06 -15.43
CA ARG A 64 0.18 -9.61 -14.10
C ARG A 64 1.33 -9.56 -13.10
N PHE A 65 2.55 -9.30 -13.55
CA PHE A 65 3.74 -9.34 -12.69
C PHE A 65 4.51 -8.03 -12.77
N GLN A 66 4.68 -7.42 -11.62
CA GLN A 66 5.46 -6.20 -11.41
C GLN A 66 6.63 -6.50 -10.48
N PHE A 67 7.79 -5.98 -10.86
CA PHE A 67 9.01 -5.97 -10.05
C PHE A 67 9.44 -4.53 -9.81
N GLY A 68 9.91 -4.25 -8.61
CA GLY A 68 10.46 -2.94 -8.24
C GLY A 68 11.57 -3.06 -7.20
N MET A 69 12.33 -1.99 -7.09
CA MET A 69 13.36 -1.80 -6.05
C MET A 69 13.26 -0.39 -5.50
N SER A 70 13.61 -0.24 -4.23
CA SER A 70 13.69 1.05 -3.56
C SER A 70 14.97 1.17 -2.76
N PHE A 71 15.41 2.41 -2.56
CA PHE A 71 16.57 2.72 -1.74
C PHE A 71 16.48 4.17 -1.25
N GLY A 72 17.05 4.45 -0.09
CA GLY A 72 16.98 5.79 0.49
C GLY A 72 17.78 5.97 1.76
N SER A 73 17.49 7.07 2.42
CA SER A 73 18.07 7.46 3.70
C SER A 73 16.98 8.12 4.55
N PRO A 74 16.94 7.89 5.86
CA PRO A 74 15.99 8.56 6.75
C PRO A 74 16.33 10.05 6.97
N ASN A 75 17.55 10.49 6.66
CA ASN A 75 18.05 11.83 6.92
C ASN A 75 18.91 12.37 5.75
N LEU A 76 18.40 12.31 4.52
CA LEU A 76 19.12 12.79 3.33
C LEU A 76 19.20 14.33 3.27
N ILE A 77 18.17 15.02 3.77
CA ILE A 77 18.04 16.48 3.76
C ILE A 77 18.10 16.97 5.20
N GLY A 78 19.11 17.78 5.55
CA GLY A 78 19.31 18.32 6.89
C GLY A 78 20.77 18.46 7.24
N ASP A 79 21.04 18.80 8.50
CA ASP A 79 22.39 19.02 9.03
C ASP A 79 22.98 17.79 9.74
N ASP A 80 22.20 16.70 9.85
CA ASP A 80 22.63 15.47 10.48
C ASP A 80 23.54 14.63 9.60
N SER A 81 24.28 13.71 10.21
CA SER A 81 25.14 12.78 9.48
C SER A 81 24.33 11.87 8.58
N LEU A 82 24.65 11.82 7.29
CA LEU A 82 23.96 10.97 6.31
C LEU A 82 24.04 9.50 6.71
N ASN A 83 22.89 8.88 6.84
CA ASN A 83 22.75 7.45 7.19
C ASN A 83 21.92 6.72 6.12
N TRP A 84 22.59 5.90 5.29
CA TRP A 84 21.92 5.12 4.25
C TRP A 84 21.22 3.89 4.83
N TYR A 85 20.11 3.50 4.25
CA TYR A 85 19.53 2.19 4.52
C TYR A 85 20.51 1.06 4.23
N PRO A 86 20.42 -0.08 4.93
CA PRO A 86 21.44 -1.13 4.84
C PRO A 86 21.55 -1.78 3.47
N ARG A 87 20.47 -1.79 2.71
CA ARG A 87 20.38 -2.46 1.40
C ARG A 87 19.28 -1.85 0.56
N PRO A 88 19.31 -2.03 -0.76
CA PRO A 88 18.14 -1.84 -1.61
C PRO A 88 17.06 -2.84 -1.22
N GLU A 89 15.82 -2.37 -1.17
CA GLU A 89 14.65 -3.18 -0.85
C GLU A 89 13.88 -3.56 -2.11
N ALA A 90 13.18 -4.68 -2.05
CA ALA A 90 12.47 -5.26 -3.18
C ALA A 90 10.96 -5.08 -3.06
N LYS A 91 10.29 -4.84 -4.19
CA LYS A 91 8.85 -4.80 -4.33
C LYS A 91 8.42 -5.75 -5.45
N LEU A 92 7.64 -6.74 -5.09
CA LEU A 92 7.07 -7.72 -6.03
C LEU A 92 5.56 -7.70 -5.92
N LYS A 93 4.86 -7.82 -7.04
CA LYS A 93 3.41 -7.96 -7.03
C LYS A 93 2.97 -8.86 -8.17
N TYR A 94 2.05 -9.75 -7.87
CA TYR A 94 1.45 -10.65 -8.85
C TYR A 94 -0.07 -10.59 -8.75
N LEU A 95 -0.72 -10.21 -9.85
CA LEU A 95 -2.18 -10.19 -10.00
C LEU A 95 -2.69 -11.60 -10.27
N ILE A 96 -3.45 -12.14 -9.31
CA ILE A 96 -4.02 -13.50 -9.41
C ILE A 96 -5.35 -13.46 -10.16
N LEU A 97 -6.23 -12.53 -9.77
CA LEU A 97 -7.57 -12.38 -10.34
C LEU A 97 -7.76 -10.95 -10.84
N ASP A 98 -8.22 -10.84 -12.08
CA ASP A 98 -8.61 -9.55 -12.65
C ASP A 98 -9.98 -9.12 -12.11
N GLU A 99 -10.17 -7.82 -11.96
CA GLU A 99 -11.47 -7.24 -11.63
C GLU A 99 -12.45 -7.47 -12.79
N ASN A 100 -13.67 -7.81 -12.43
CA ASN A 100 -14.81 -7.83 -13.36
C ASN A 100 -16.06 -7.29 -12.65
N LEU A 101 -17.22 -7.29 -13.32
CA LEU A 101 -18.45 -6.74 -12.76
C LEU A 101 -18.84 -7.32 -11.39
N SER A 102 -18.57 -8.60 -11.15
CA SER A 102 -19.00 -9.32 -9.94
C SER A 102 -17.86 -9.54 -8.93
N MET A 103 -16.62 -9.67 -9.41
CA MET A 103 -15.48 -10.07 -8.60
C MET A 103 -14.49 -8.91 -8.46
N PRO A 104 -13.92 -8.67 -7.26
CA PRO A 104 -12.80 -7.78 -7.09
C PRO A 104 -11.53 -8.36 -7.75
N ALA A 105 -10.58 -7.49 -8.08
CA ALA A 105 -9.22 -7.91 -8.35
C ALA A 105 -8.57 -8.45 -7.08
N PHE A 106 -7.67 -9.43 -7.22
CA PHE A 106 -6.88 -9.97 -6.11
C PHE A 106 -5.42 -10.11 -6.52
N ALA A 107 -4.54 -9.54 -5.72
CA ALA A 107 -3.08 -9.63 -5.90
C ALA A 107 -2.39 -10.08 -4.62
N ILE A 108 -1.25 -10.73 -4.79
CA ILE A 108 -0.29 -10.99 -3.72
C ILE A 108 1.01 -10.25 -4.03
N GLY A 109 1.74 -9.89 -3.00
CA GLY A 109 3.01 -9.20 -3.19
C GLY A 109 3.94 -9.32 -2.00
N LEU A 110 5.15 -8.84 -2.24
CA LEU A 110 6.20 -8.68 -1.25
C LEU A 110 6.71 -7.24 -1.35
N ASN A 111 6.81 -6.57 -0.22
CA ASN A 111 7.46 -5.27 -0.12
C ASN A 111 8.33 -5.25 1.14
N THR A 112 9.63 -5.16 0.95
CA THR A 112 10.60 -5.20 2.06
C THR A 112 11.06 -3.80 2.49
N GLN A 113 10.51 -2.72 1.88
CA GLN A 113 10.79 -1.35 2.27
C GLN A 113 9.87 -0.93 3.41
N GLY A 114 10.46 -0.65 4.57
CA GLY A 114 9.81 0.05 5.68
C GLY A 114 10.03 1.58 5.61
N LEU A 115 9.61 2.29 6.65
CA LEU A 115 9.68 3.75 6.74
C LEU A 115 10.37 4.19 8.04
N GLY A 116 10.84 5.44 8.05
CA GLY A 116 11.55 6.00 9.20
C GLY A 116 12.98 5.45 9.34
N ASP A 117 13.53 5.53 10.53
CA ASP A 117 14.86 5.05 10.83
C ASP A 117 14.98 3.52 10.68
N TYR A 118 16.18 3.07 10.30
CA TYR A 118 16.51 1.65 10.34
C TYR A 118 17.38 1.34 11.55
N TRP A 119 16.87 0.54 12.44
CA TRP A 119 17.52 0.17 13.69
C TRP A 119 18.49 -1.01 13.46
N ARG A 120 19.77 -0.79 13.75
CA ARG A 120 20.88 -1.76 13.52
C ARG A 120 21.49 -2.22 14.84
N GLN A 121 20.66 -2.66 15.76
CA GLN A 121 21.15 -3.26 16.99
C GLN A 121 21.33 -4.76 16.79
N ASP A 122 22.25 -5.39 17.52
CA ASP A 122 22.52 -6.84 17.41
C ASP A 122 21.28 -7.71 17.60
N THR A 123 20.29 -7.20 18.33
CA THR A 123 19.04 -7.91 18.66
C THR A 123 17.80 -7.30 17.98
N LEU A 124 17.94 -6.27 17.16
CA LEU A 124 16.83 -5.61 16.53
C LEU A 124 17.24 -5.00 15.19
N GLN A 125 16.83 -5.63 14.10
CA GLN A 125 17.06 -5.16 12.74
C GLN A 125 15.73 -4.94 12.04
N ARG A 126 15.20 -3.71 12.15
CA ARG A 126 13.93 -3.35 11.52
C ARG A 126 13.85 -1.86 11.23
N TYR A 127 12.93 -1.49 10.38
CA TYR A 127 12.50 -0.10 10.22
C TYR A 127 11.64 0.35 11.41
N GLU A 128 11.58 1.66 11.64
CA GLU A 128 10.70 2.26 12.64
C GLU A 128 9.25 1.86 12.38
N ILE A 129 8.78 2.04 11.14
CA ILE A 129 7.53 1.44 10.66
C ILE A 129 7.89 0.25 9.80
N LYS A 130 7.49 -0.94 10.22
CA LYS A 130 7.81 -2.19 9.53
C LYS A 130 7.41 -2.17 8.07
N ALA A 131 8.23 -2.82 7.24
CA ALA A 131 7.85 -3.15 5.89
C ALA A 131 6.56 -4.00 5.87
N LEU A 132 5.79 -3.91 4.78
CA LEU A 132 4.60 -4.76 4.63
C LEU A 132 4.95 -6.25 4.69
N GLY A 133 6.16 -6.63 4.22
CA GLY A 133 6.52 -8.02 4.05
C GLY A 133 5.68 -8.68 2.96
N LEU A 134 5.20 -9.89 3.22
CA LEU A 134 4.24 -10.57 2.35
C LEU A 134 2.85 -10.00 2.57
N TYR A 135 2.12 -9.70 1.49
CA TYR A 135 0.77 -9.16 1.58
C TYR A 135 -0.17 -9.74 0.53
N GLY A 136 -1.47 -9.70 0.83
CA GLY A 136 -2.56 -9.90 -0.11
C GLY A 136 -3.44 -8.66 -0.16
N ALA A 137 -3.81 -8.22 -1.36
CA ALA A 137 -4.65 -7.06 -1.58
C ALA A 137 -5.83 -7.38 -2.49
N MET A 138 -6.99 -6.85 -2.16
CA MET A 138 -8.19 -6.87 -2.98
C MET A 138 -8.59 -5.45 -3.34
N SER A 139 -9.04 -5.26 -4.57
CA SER A 139 -9.47 -3.96 -5.08
C SER A 139 -10.75 -4.08 -5.89
N LYS A 140 -11.66 -3.14 -5.67
CA LYS A 140 -12.91 -3.06 -6.42
C LYS A 140 -13.21 -1.61 -6.78
N ASN A 141 -13.48 -1.36 -8.06
CA ASN A 141 -13.75 -0.03 -8.57
C ASN A 141 -15.17 0.08 -9.12
N TRP A 142 -15.77 1.24 -8.94
CA TRP A 142 -17.09 1.58 -9.44
C TRP A 142 -17.08 2.96 -10.09
N LYS A 143 -17.81 3.07 -11.21
CA LYS A 143 -18.18 4.36 -11.76
C LYS A 143 -19.42 4.90 -11.06
N SER A 144 -19.37 6.14 -10.62
CA SER A 144 -20.50 6.87 -10.09
C SER A 144 -20.68 8.18 -10.87
N PRO A 145 -21.85 8.85 -10.76
CA PRO A 145 -22.05 10.17 -11.34
C PRO A 145 -21.08 11.25 -10.82
N LEU A 146 -20.46 11.01 -9.66
CA LEU A 146 -19.51 11.92 -9.03
C LEU A 146 -18.04 11.60 -9.39
N GLY A 147 -17.80 10.52 -10.13
CA GLY A 147 -16.45 10.07 -10.46
C GLY A 147 -16.23 8.58 -10.22
N ASN A 148 -14.99 8.15 -10.19
CA ASN A 148 -14.62 6.78 -9.91
C ASN A 148 -14.41 6.59 -8.40
N ILE A 149 -14.86 5.45 -7.88
CA ILE A 149 -14.70 5.07 -6.48
C ILE A 149 -13.95 3.75 -6.45
N GLY A 150 -12.77 3.73 -5.80
CA GLY A 150 -12.01 2.52 -5.54
C GLY A 150 -12.06 2.14 -4.06
N LEU A 151 -12.27 0.88 -3.77
CA LEU A 151 -12.17 0.31 -2.43
C LEU A 151 -11.09 -0.76 -2.42
N HIS A 152 -10.16 -0.64 -1.49
CA HIS A 152 -9.01 -1.51 -1.35
C HIS A 152 -8.94 -2.05 0.06
N THR A 153 -8.61 -3.32 0.21
CA THR A 153 -8.42 -3.94 1.52
C THR A 153 -7.43 -5.08 1.40
N GLY A 154 -6.79 -5.40 2.50
CA GLY A 154 -5.87 -6.51 2.53
C GLY A 154 -5.28 -6.77 3.89
N MET A 155 -4.34 -7.69 3.88
CA MET A 155 -3.57 -8.07 5.05
C MET A 155 -2.10 -8.26 4.67
N ASN A 156 -1.23 -8.05 5.64
CA ASN A 156 0.19 -8.25 5.46
C ASN A 156 0.83 -8.89 6.69
N HIS A 157 2.03 -9.43 6.49
CA HIS A 157 2.85 -10.02 7.53
C HIS A 157 4.32 -9.68 7.30
N SER A 158 4.90 -8.94 8.24
CA SER A 158 6.28 -8.43 8.20
C SER A 158 7.28 -9.49 8.68
N PHE A 159 7.34 -10.63 8.03
CA PHE A 159 8.09 -11.81 8.46
C PHE A 159 9.62 -11.61 8.54
N LEU A 160 10.16 -10.55 7.93
CA LEU A 160 11.59 -10.22 7.97
C LEU A 160 11.95 -9.32 9.16
N GLU A 161 10.98 -8.81 9.89
CA GLU A 161 11.16 -7.83 10.97
C GLU A 161 10.41 -8.27 12.23
N THR A 162 10.69 -9.51 12.68
CA THR A 162 10.05 -10.15 13.84
C THR A 162 10.94 -10.20 15.08
N GLU A 163 12.14 -9.63 15.02
CA GLU A 163 13.11 -9.64 16.11
C GLU A 163 12.67 -8.83 17.34
N ASP A 164 11.69 -7.95 17.18
CA ASP A 164 11.01 -7.23 18.26
C ASP A 164 10.05 -8.12 19.08
N GLY A 165 9.83 -9.36 18.65
CA GLY A 165 8.94 -10.32 19.27
C GLY A 165 7.48 -10.19 18.81
N ASP A 166 7.19 -9.30 17.87
CA ASP A 166 5.86 -9.09 17.30
C ASP A 166 5.83 -9.60 15.85
N SER A 167 5.10 -10.68 15.62
CA SER A 167 4.90 -11.31 14.32
C SER A 167 3.42 -11.35 13.92
N ASP A 168 2.59 -10.47 14.50
CA ASP A 168 1.18 -10.47 14.22
C ASP A 168 0.89 -10.03 12.78
N PRO A 169 -0.11 -10.62 12.12
CA PRO A 169 -0.59 -10.13 10.84
C PRO A 169 -1.28 -8.77 11.01
N ASN A 170 -1.13 -7.91 10.04
CA ASN A 170 -1.72 -6.59 10.04
C ASN A 170 -2.79 -6.46 8.95
N LEU A 171 -3.75 -5.58 9.15
CA LEU A 171 -4.84 -5.28 8.23
C LEU A 171 -4.74 -3.84 7.74
N PHE A 172 -5.10 -3.64 6.49
CA PHE A 172 -5.16 -2.32 5.88
C PHE A 172 -6.40 -2.13 5.02
N PHE A 173 -6.84 -0.88 4.91
CA PHE A 173 -7.97 -0.45 4.08
C PHE A 173 -7.59 0.82 3.34
N GLY A 174 -8.15 0.99 2.14
CA GLY A 174 -7.97 2.17 1.34
C GLY A 174 -9.25 2.51 0.56
N LEU A 175 -9.48 3.79 0.39
CA LEU A 175 -10.54 4.34 -0.44
C LEU A 175 -9.92 5.42 -1.33
N ASP A 176 -10.20 5.36 -2.61
CA ASP A 176 -9.94 6.45 -3.53
C ASP A 176 -11.23 6.94 -4.19
N LEU A 177 -11.33 8.25 -4.32
CA LEU A 177 -12.40 8.95 -5.00
C LEU A 177 -11.78 9.86 -6.04
N GLU A 178 -11.86 9.49 -7.30
CA GLU A 178 -11.37 10.27 -8.43
C GLU A 178 -12.55 11.04 -9.03
N PHE A 179 -12.63 12.33 -8.74
CA PHE A 179 -13.69 13.20 -9.28
C PHE A 179 -13.43 13.58 -10.73
N ASN A 180 -12.17 13.83 -11.06
CA ASN A 180 -11.69 14.14 -12.40
C ASN A 180 -10.15 13.85 -12.45
N PRO A 181 -9.49 13.92 -13.62
CA PRO A 181 -8.05 13.65 -13.75
C PRO A 181 -7.14 14.54 -12.88
N GLU A 182 -7.62 15.70 -12.44
CA GLU A 182 -6.83 16.66 -11.67
C GLU A 182 -7.10 16.60 -10.16
N PHE A 183 -8.21 15.96 -9.74
CA PHE A 183 -8.62 15.95 -8.34
C PHE A 183 -9.09 14.58 -7.88
N SER A 184 -8.38 14.03 -6.92
CA SER A 184 -8.75 12.79 -6.23
C SER A 184 -8.64 12.96 -4.71
N PHE A 185 -9.44 12.21 -4.00
CA PHE A 185 -9.38 12.09 -2.54
C PHE A 185 -9.00 10.67 -2.17
N LEU A 186 -7.99 10.54 -1.31
CA LEU A 186 -7.48 9.25 -0.83
C LEU A 186 -7.68 9.17 0.69
N LEU A 187 -8.15 8.03 1.15
CA LEU A 187 -8.25 7.70 2.57
C LEU A 187 -7.61 6.34 2.80
N GLU A 188 -6.69 6.28 3.74
CA GLU A 188 -6.03 5.03 4.15
C GLU A 188 -6.19 4.79 5.65
N TYR A 189 -6.29 3.53 6.00
CA TYR A 189 -6.27 3.06 7.37
C TYR A 189 -5.39 1.82 7.48
N ASN A 190 -4.39 1.90 8.32
CA ASN A 190 -3.52 0.79 8.70
C ASN A 190 -3.77 0.49 10.17
N SER A 191 -4.13 -0.75 10.50
CA SER A 191 -4.44 -1.14 11.88
C SER A 191 -3.21 -1.25 12.78
N ALA A 192 -2.01 -1.30 12.20
CA ALA A 192 -0.71 -1.33 12.87
C ALA A 192 -0.63 -2.40 13.99
N LEU A 193 -1.27 -3.55 13.79
CA LEU A 193 -1.30 -4.63 14.78
C LEU A 193 0.09 -5.26 14.99
N ASN A 194 0.97 -5.13 14.02
CA ASN A 194 2.34 -5.64 14.03
C ASN A 194 3.38 -4.64 14.58
N GLU A 195 2.95 -3.54 15.19
CA GLU A 195 3.83 -2.49 15.74
C GLU A 195 3.84 -2.44 17.28
N ASN A 196 3.20 -3.39 17.95
CA ASN A 196 3.06 -3.43 19.41
C ASN A 196 4.41 -3.59 20.15
N GLY A 197 5.39 -4.23 19.52
CA GLY A 197 6.71 -4.45 20.11
C GLY A 197 7.51 -3.17 20.38
N MET A 198 7.25 -2.07 19.66
CA MET A 198 7.94 -0.79 19.86
C MET A 198 7.44 -0.03 21.07
N THR A 199 6.12 -0.03 21.31
CA THR A 199 5.51 0.72 22.43
C THR A 199 6.01 0.24 23.79
N ALA A 200 6.37 -1.04 23.92
CA ALA A 200 6.89 -1.60 25.17
C ALA A 200 8.36 -1.23 25.43
N ARG A 201 9.16 -0.94 24.41
CA ARG A 201 10.60 -0.64 24.53
C ARG A 201 10.94 0.85 24.67
N THR A 202 10.10 1.73 24.14
CA THR A 202 10.29 3.19 24.30
C THR A 202 9.87 3.69 25.68
N MET A 203 9.21 2.86 26.51
CA MET A 203 8.79 3.19 27.87
C MET A 203 9.71 2.59 28.96
N SER A 204 10.78 1.92 28.61
CA SER A 204 11.78 1.36 29.54
C SER A 204 13.12 2.11 29.42
#